data_1de4d75f9e3a88fd61eaad281ed4351a
#
_entry.id   1de4d75f9e3a88fd61eaad281ed4351a
#
_cell.length_a   1.000
_cell.length_b   1.000
_cell.length_c   1.000
_cell.angle_alpha   90.00
_cell.angle_beta   90.00
_cell.angle_gamma   90.00
#
_symmetry.space_group_name_H-M   'P 1'
#
loop_
_entity.id
_entity.type
_entity.pdbx_description
1 polymer ?
#
loop_
_entity_poly.entity_id
_entity_poly.type
_entity_poly.pdbx_seq_one_letter_code
_entity_poly.pdbx_strand_id
1 'polypeptide(L)'
;MAEKMTEKRTCQVCMHHCSLAPGQTGLCGARKNEGGEIVCENYGQITSMALDPIEKKPLQNFRPGANVLSVGSYGCNLRCPFCQNHEISMGGREEAGGMYVPPKLLADTALEWKERKKAGNIGVAFTYNEPLVGWEYVRDTARLVREYGMENVLVTNGTASLEVLEELLPYIDAMNIDLKGFRE
;
A
#
# COMPACT_ATOMS: atom_id res chain seq x y z
N MET A 1 30.55 12.87 -1.36
CA MET A 1 29.34 12.46 -2.14
C MET A 1 29.52 11.11 -2.83
N ALA A 2 30.67 10.75 -3.37
CA ALA A 2 30.89 9.47 -4.06
C ALA A 2 30.80 8.22 -3.15
N GLU A 3 31.21 8.32 -1.89
CA GLU A 3 31.16 7.18 -0.93
C GLU A 3 29.73 6.69 -0.64
N LYS A 4 28.74 7.60 -0.55
CA LYS A 4 27.33 7.22 -0.31
C LYS A 4 26.72 6.37 -1.43
N MET A 5 27.22 6.50 -2.65
CA MET A 5 26.69 5.81 -3.82
C MET A 5 27.12 4.33 -3.94
N THR A 6 28.10 3.88 -3.13
CA THR A 6 28.68 2.54 -3.21
C THR A 6 28.30 1.64 -2.03
N GLU A 7 27.65 2.19 -1.00
CA GLU A 7 27.33 1.46 0.22
C GLU A 7 26.01 0.68 0.14
N LYS A 8 26.03 -0.52 0.73
CA LYS A 8 24.80 -1.25 1.02
C LYS A 8 23.96 -0.48 2.03
N ARG A 9 22.65 -0.52 1.86
CA ARG A 9 21.67 0.05 2.80
C ARG A 9 20.68 -1.01 3.26
N THR A 10 20.35 -0.98 4.54
CA THR A 10 19.34 -1.86 5.12
C THR A 10 17.98 -1.17 5.10
N CYS A 11 17.01 -1.81 4.47
CA CYS A 11 15.61 -1.36 4.47
C CYS A 11 14.99 -1.63 5.85
N GLN A 12 14.32 -0.65 6.44
CA GLN A 12 13.70 -0.75 7.77
C GLN A 12 12.18 -0.88 7.74
N VAL A 13 11.59 -1.10 6.55
CA VAL A 13 10.12 -1.07 6.39
C VAL A 13 9.42 -2.30 6.94
N CYS A 14 10.05 -3.47 6.87
CA CYS A 14 9.41 -4.73 7.30
C CYS A 14 10.41 -5.72 7.91
N MET A 15 9.91 -6.83 8.41
CA MET A 15 10.65 -7.89 9.09
C MET A 15 11.86 -8.45 8.33
N HIS A 16 11.95 -8.28 7.00
CA HIS A 16 13.05 -8.82 6.21
C HIS A 16 14.35 -8.05 6.33
N HIS A 17 14.30 -6.77 6.71
CA HIS A 17 15.49 -5.92 6.85
C HIS A 17 16.50 -6.09 5.71
N CYS A 18 16.02 -6.07 4.44
CA CYS A 18 16.83 -6.37 3.27
C CYS A 18 18.06 -5.48 3.21
N SER A 19 19.26 -6.09 3.14
CA SER A 19 20.53 -5.39 2.91
C SER A 19 20.76 -5.24 1.41
N LEU A 20 20.54 -4.05 0.87
CA LEU A 20 20.51 -3.76 -0.57
C LEU A 20 21.78 -3.09 -1.03
N ALA A 21 22.45 -3.68 -2.00
CA ALA A 21 23.53 -3.03 -2.73
C ALA A 21 22.98 -1.88 -3.61
N PRO A 22 23.82 -0.92 -4.05
CA PRO A 22 23.39 0.12 -4.98
C PRO A 22 22.69 -0.45 -6.23
N GLY A 23 21.51 0.06 -6.56
CA GLY A 23 20.67 -0.41 -7.65
C GLY A 23 19.87 -1.68 -7.36
N GLN A 24 20.07 -2.34 -6.21
CA GLN A 24 19.36 -3.56 -5.86
C GLN A 24 17.98 -3.26 -5.29
N THR A 25 16.98 -4.03 -5.75
CA THR A 25 15.61 -4.02 -5.24
C THR A 25 15.44 -5.10 -4.16
N GLY A 26 14.65 -4.79 -3.13
CA GLY A 26 14.34 -5.69 -2.03
C GLY A 26 13.37 -6.81 -2.43
N LEU A 27 13.21 -7.79 -1.53
CA LEU A 27 12.35 -8.96 -1.72
C LEU A 27 10.92 -8.60 -2.11
N CYS A 28 10.42 -7.47 -1.64
CA CYS A 28 9.06 -7.00 -1.92
C CYS A 28 8.85 -6.47 -3.35
N GLY A 29 9.92 -6.22 -4.12
CA GLY A 29 9.85 -5.64 -5.46
C GLY A 29 9.53 -4.14 -5.51
N ALA A 30 9.38 -3.47 -4.35
CA ALA A 30 8.95 -2.07 -4.25
C ALA A 30 9.96 -1.14 -3.55
N ARG A 31 10.99 -1.69 -2.91
CA ARG A 31 12.04 -0.93 -2.22
C ARG A 31 13.38 -1.15 -2.90
N LYS A 32 14.09 -0.07 -3.21
CA LYS A 32 15.37 -0.11 -3.92
C LYS A 32 16.39 0.80 -3.26
N ASN A 33 17.65 0.39 -3.30
CA ASN A 33 18.75 1.29 -2.96
C ASN A 33 19.13 2.12 -4.19
N GLU A 34 18.75 3.37 -4.22
CA GLU A 34 19.09 4.32 -5.27
C GLU A 34 19.96 5.44 -4.71
N GLY A 35 21.16 5.56 -5.23
CA GLY A 35 22.09 6.58 -4.77
C GLY A 35 22.49 6.52 -3.29
N GLY A 36 22.39 5.37 -2.62
CA GLY A 36 22.68 5.20 -1.20
C GLY A 36 21.48 5.47 -0.28
N GLU A 37 20.28 5.58 -0.82
CA GLU A 37 19.03 5.74 -0.07
C GLU A 37 18.03 4.66 -0.45
N ILE A 38 17.19 4.24 0.51
CA ILE A 38 16.10 3.29 0.24
C ILE A 38 14.88 4.06 -0.24
N VAL A 39 14.60 3.93 -1.53
CA VAL A 39 13.47 4.61 -2.19
C VAL A 39 12.26 3.68 -2.36
N CYS A 40 11.07 4.27 -2.44
CA CYS A 40 9.81 3.62 -2.72
C CYS A 40 9.53 3.66 -4.23
N GLU A 41 9.85 2.59 -4.98
CA GLU A 41 9.66 2.55 -6.42
C GLU A 41 8.19 2.48 -6.85
N ASN A 42 7.33 1.94 -5.99
CA ASN A 42 5.89 1.85 -6.27
C ASN A 42 5.08 3.06 -5.79
N TYR A 43 5.73 4.14 -5.38
CA TYR A 43 5.04 5.37 -4.98
C TYR A 43 4.16 5.91 -6.12
N GLY A 44 2.85 5.98 -5.88
CA GLY A 44 1.87 6.44 -6.85
C GLY A 44 1.59 5.48 -8.02
N GLN A 45 2.20 4.30 -8.04
CA GLN A 45 1.97 3.30 -9.09
C GLN A 45 0.72 2.48 -8.77
N ILE A 46 -0.41 2.82 -9.38
CA ILE A 46 -1.68 2.13 -9.16
C ILE A 46 -1.90 1.08 -10.25
N THR A 47 -2.01 -0.18 -9.85
CA THR A 47 -2.26 -1.33 -10.74
C THR A 47 -3.72 -1.74 -10.78
N SER A 48 -4.47 -1.41 -9.75
CA SER A 48 -5.87 -1.79 -9.62
C SER A 48 -6.67 -0.72 -8.89
N MET A 49 -7.88 -0.44 -9.39
CA MET A 49 -8.81 0.50 -8.77
C MET A 49 -10.24 0.03 -9.00
N ALA A 50 -11.03 -0.11 -7.92
CA ALA A 50 -12.43 -0.52 -7.99
C ALA A 50 -13.25 0.04 -6.82
N LEU A 51 -14.54 0.29 -7.04
CA LEU A 51 -15.47 0.55 -5.94
C LEU A 51 -16.03 -0.77 -5.44
N ASP A 52 -15.66 -1.16 -4.24
CA ASP A 52 -16.03 -2.42 -3.62
C ASP A 52 -16.89 -2.21 -2.38
N PRO A 53 -17.82 -3.15 -2.07
CA PRO A 53 -18.41 -3.23 -0.74
C PRO A 53 -17.35 -3.38 0.35
N ILE A 54 -17.57 -2.74 1.50
CA ILE A 54 -16.61 -2.78 2.63
C ILE A 54 -16.39 -4.21 3.14
N GLU A 55 -17.39 -5.07 3.00
CA GLU A 55 -17.35 -6.47 3.40
C GLU A 55 -16.31 -7.27 2.61
N LYS A 56 -15.94 -6.85 1.38
CA LYS A 56 -14.81 -7.41 0.63
C LYS A 56 -13.43 -7.10 1.24
N LYS A 57 -13.38 -6.20 2.23
CA LYS A 57 -12.18 -5.89 3.02
C LYS A 57 -12.16 -6.62 4.35
N PRO A 58 -12.87 -7.74 4.50
CA PRO A 58 -13.36 -8.44 5.68
C PRO A 58 -13.67 -7.56 6.91
N LEU A 59 -14.30 -6.40 6.69
CA LEU A 59 -14.63 -5.42 7.72
C LEU A 59 -16.16 -5.33 7.92
N GLN A 60 -16.78 -6.41 8.40
CA GLN A 60 -18.23 -6.53 8.51
C GLN A 60 -18.86 -5.56 9.50
N ASN A 61 -18.12 -5.15 10.54
CA ASN A 61 -18.64 -4.26 11.60
C ASN A 61 -18.24 -2.79 11.38
N PHE A 62 -17.46 -2.49 10.37
CA PHE A 62 -17.06 -1.13 10.03
C PHE A 62 -17.90 -0.63 8.84
N ARG A 63 -18.78 0.33 9.06
CA ARG A 63 -19.66 0.90 8.03
C ARG A 63 -20.42 -0.14 7.17
N PRO A 64 -21.17 -1.06 7.76
CA PRO A 64 -21.83 -2.15 7.02
C PRO A 64 -22.68 -1.64 5.85
N GLY A 65 -22.55 -2.28 4.67
CA GLY A 65 -23.27 -1.92 3.45
C GLY A 65 -22.68 -0.72 2.68
N ALA A 66 -21.62 -0.11 3.18
CA ALA A 66 -20.96 0.99 2.47
C ALA A 66 -20.02 0.49 1.37
N ASN A 67 -19.73 1.35 0.38
CA ASN A 67 -18.70 1.10 -0.60
C ASN A 67 -17.45 1.92 -0.29
N VAL A 68 -16.29 1.38 -0.66
CA VAL A 68 -14.98 2.01 -0.52
C VAL A 68 -14.19 1.92 -1.82
N LEU A 69 -13.51 3.00 -2.20
CA LEU A 69 -12.59 2.99 -3.33
C LEU A 69 -11.36 2.17 -2.99
N SER A 70 -11.30 0.95 -3.53
CA SER A 70 -10.19 0.03 -3.33
C SER A 70 -9.09 0.30 -4.32
N VAL A 71 -7.86 0.43 -3.85
CA VAL A 71 -6.68 0.68 -4.67
C VAL A 71 -5.56 -0.28 -4.33
N GLY A 72 -4.82 -0.71 -5.34
CA GLY A 72 -3.64 -1.53 -5.21
C GLY A 72 -2.48 -1.03 -6.04
N SER A 73 -1.31 -1.38 -5.59
CA SER A 73 -0.06 -1.16 -6.28
C SER A 73 0.60 -2.50 -6.58
N TYR A 74 1.86 -2.49 -7.00
CA TYR A 74 2.65 -3.70 -7.07
C TYR A 74 3.53 -3.88 -5.83
N GLY A 75 4.03 -5.09 -5.66
CA GLY A 75 4.96 -5.45 -4.60
C GLY A 75 4.30 -5.97 -3.33
N CYS A 76 4.91 -6.99 -2.77
CA CYS A 76 4.52 -7.61 -1.49
C CYS A 76 5.74 -8.25 -0.85
N ASN A 77 5.88 -8.14 0.46
CA ASN A 77 6.97 -8.75 1.21
C ASN A 77 6.72 -10.23 1.57
N LEU A 78 5.60 -10.82 1.12
CA LEU A 78 5.31 -12.25 1.22
C LEU A 78 5.16 -12.88 -0.17
N ARG A 79 5.29 -14.21 -0.24
CA ARG A 79 5.18 -15.04 -1.45
C ARG A 79 4.17 -16.18 -1.21
N CYS A 80 2.94 -15.83 -0.81
CA CYS A 80 1.91 -16.80 -0.48
C CYS A 80 1.52 -17.63 -1.72
N PRO A 81 1.58 -18.98 -1.69
CA PRO A 81 1.26 -19.81 -2.86
C PRO A 81 -0.22 -19.74 -3.27
N PHE A 82 -1.07 -19.23 -2.38
CA PHE A 82 -2.52 -19.06 -2.60
C PHE A 82 -2.91 -17.60 -2.90
N CYS A 83 -1.95 -16.72 -3.24
CA CYS A 83 -2.24 -15.32 -3.49
C CYS A 83 -3.12 -15.14 -4.74
N GLN A 84 -4.33 -14.60 -4.55
CA GLN A 84 -5.26 -14.32 -5.66
C GLN A 84 -4.75 -13.20 -6.57
N ASN A 85 -3.95 -12.29 -6.04
CA ASN A 85 -3.42 -11.12 -6.73
C ASN A 85 -1.92 -11.28 -7.08
N HIS A 86 -1.45 -12.52 -7.29
CA HIS A 86 -0.02 -12.81 -7.46
C HIS A 86 0.60 -12.03 -8.65
N GLU A 87 -0.15 -11.82 -9.73
CA GLU A 87 0.32 -11.09 -10.91
C GLU A 87 0.77 -9.66 -10.59
N ILE A 88 0.01 -8.95 -9.75
CA ILE A 88 0.36 -7.58 -9.34
C ILE A 88 1.21 -7.54 -8.06
N SER A 89 0.96 -8.42 -7.10
CA SER A 89 1.63 -8.37 -5.80
C SER A 89 3.04 -8.95 -5.82
N MET A 90 3.35 -9.88 -6.74
CA MET A 90 4.65 -10.55 -6.83
C MET A 90 5.47 -10.12 -8.04
N GLY A 91 4.85 -9.48 -9.03
CA GLY A 91 5.52 -8.88 -10.17
C GLY A 91 6.28 -7.60 -9.79
N GLY A 92 7.28 -7.25 -10.61
CA GLY A 92 7.93 -5.96 -10.56
C GLY A 92 7.13 -4.89 -11.34
N ARG A 93 7.70 -3.70 -11.43
CA ARG A 93 7.07 -2.55 -12.09
C ARG A 93 6.62 -2.83 -13.53
N GLU A 94 7.47 -3.52 -14.31
CA GLU A 94 7.20 -3.79 -15.74
C GLU A 94 6.11 -4.85 -15.93
N GLU A 95 6.07 -5.86 -15.06
CA GLU A 95 5.14 -6.98 -15.14
C GLU A 95 3.74 -6.63 -14.62
N ALA A 96 3.69 -5.85 -13.54
CA ALA A 96 2.42 -5.50 -12.88
C ALA A 96 1.60 -4.47 -13.66
N GLY A 97 2.23 -3.72 -14.57
CA GLY A 97 1.58 -2.60 -15.24
C GLY A 97 1.19 -1.49 -14.26
N GLY A 98 0.30 -0.62 -14.69
CA GLY A 98 -0.24 0.43 -13.84
C GLY A 98 0.01 1.83 -14.38
N MET A 99 -0.60 2.80 -13.70
CA MET A 99 -0.44 4.21 -14.02
C MET A 99 0.02 4.98 -12.80
N TYR A 100 0.72 6.08 -13.04
CA TYR A 100 1.09 6.99 -11.96
C TYR A 100 -0.12 7.86 -11.56
N VAL A 101 -0.55 7.74 -10.33
CA VAL A 101 -1.64 8.50 -9.72
C VAL A 101 -1.10 9.23 -8.49
N PRO A 102 -0.90 10.56 -8.56
CA PRO A 102 -0.47 11.33 -7.38
C PRO A 102 -1.48 11.20 -6.23
N PRO A 103 -1.05 11.31 -4.95
CA PRO A 103 -1.93 11.24 -3.77
C PRO A 103 -3.15 12.15 -3.89
N LYS A 104 -2.96 13.38 -4.34
CA LYS A 104 -4.04 14.37 -4.54
C LYS A 104 -5.08 13.88 -5.54
N LEU A 105 -4.65 13.33 -6.68
CA LEU A 105 -5.58 12.83 -7.71
C LEU A 105 -6.39 11.63 -7.18
N LEU A 106 -5.78 10.74 -6.40
CA LEU A 106 -6.52 9.63 -5.79
C LEU A 106 -7.55 10.12 -4.77
N ALA A 107 -7.18 11.08 -3.92
CA ALA A 107 -8.11 11.67 -2.96
C ALA A 107 -9.27 12.40 -3.64
N ASP A 108 -8.99 13.17 -4.71
CA ASP A 108 -10.02 13.87 -5.52
C ASP A 108 -10.94 12.87 -6.20
N THR A 109 -10.41 11.78 -6.74
CA THR A 109 -11.21 10.70 -7.33
C THR A 109 -12.13 10.06 -6.30
N ALA A 110 -11.62 9.81 -5.09
CA ALA A 110 -12.43 9.26 -4.00
C ALA A 110 -13.58 10.20 -3.61
N LEU A 111 -13.32 11.51 -3.54
CA LEU A 111 -14.33 12.53 -3.25
C LEU A 111 -15.38 12.61 -4.37
N GLU A 112 -14.95 12.63 -5.61
CA GLU A 112 -15.86 12.61 -6.77
C GLU A 112 -16.80 11.40 -6.73
N TRP A 113 -16.29 10.22 -6.36
CA TRP A 113 -17.12 9.03 -6.28
C TRP A 113 -18.07 9.03 -5.08
N LYS A 114 -17.74 9.75 -4.00
CA LYS A 114 -18.65 10.01 -2.89
C LYS A 114 -19.86 10.85 -3.35
N GLU A 115 -19.60 11.88 -4.15
CA GLU A 115 -20.63 12.85 -4.56
C GLU A 115 -21.52 12.36 -5.70
N ARG A 116 -20.96 11.64 -6.69
CA ARG A 116 -21.65 11.29 -7.95
C ARG A 116 -22.33 9.94 -7.96
N LYS A 117 -22.00 9.00 -7.08
CA LYS A 117 -22.57 7.64 -7.14
C LYS A 117 -23.62 7.41 -6.06
N LYS A 118 -24.78 6.89 -6.47
CA LYS A 118 -25.90 6.53 -5.56
C LYS A 118 -25.47 5.56 -4.45
N ALA A 119 -24.42 4.76 -4.66
CA ALA A 119 -23.90 3.83 -3.67
C ALA A 119 -22.97 4.47 -2.64
N GLY A 120 -22.55 5.72 -2.85
CA GLY A 120 -21.65 6.48 -1.98
C GLY A 120 -20.29 5.80 -1.76
N ASN A 121 -19.22 6.56 -1.86
CA ASN A 121 -17.89 6.11 -1.46
C ASN A 121 -17.58 6.67 -0.08
N ILE A 122 -17.18 5.84 0.88
CA ILE A 122 -16.81 6.33 2.22
C ILE A 122 -15.36 6.81 2.32
N GLY A 123 -14.49 6.39 1.37
CA GLY A 123 -13.08 6.72 1.41
C GLY A 123 -12.22 5.82 0.55
N VAL A 124 -10.99 5.57 0.98
CA VAL A 124 -10.01 4.75 0.25
C VAL A 124 -9.62 3.52 1.06
N ALA A 125 -9.61 2.36 0.41
CA ALA A 125 -9.05 1.12 0.95
C ALA A 125 -7.77 0.75 0.19
N PHE A 126 -6.64 0.77 0.87
CA PHE A 126 -5.35 0.32 0.37
C PHE A 126 -5.27 -1.21 0.52
N THR A 127 -5.19 -1.95 -0.61
CA THR A 127 -5.38 -3.40 -0.64
C THR A 127 -4.76 -4.03 -1.88
N TYR A 128 -5.07 -5.30 -2.19
CA TYR A 128 -4.66 -6.13 -3.34
C TYR A 128 -3.21 -6.61 -3.31
N ASN A 129 -2.24 -5.78 -2.96
CA ASN A 129 -0.86 -6.12 -2.66
C ASN A 129 -0.58 -5.94 -1.15
N GLU A 130 0.68 -5.80 -0.73
CA GLU A 130 0.99 -5.31 0.63
C GLU A 130 1.17 -3.79 0.61
N PRO A 131 0.19 -3.01 1.09
CA PRO A 131 0.26 -1.55 1.03
C PRO A 131 1.43 -0.95 1.81
N LEU A 132 1.84 -1.62 2.90
CA LEU A 132 2.87 -1.10 3.81
C LEU A 132 4.28 -1.13 3.21
N VAL A 133 4.53 -1.87 2.11
CA VAL A 133 5.80 -1.75 1.39
C VAL A 133 5.92 -0.41 0.65
N GLY A 134 4.79 0.27 0.39
CA GLY A 134 4.67 1.60 -0.21
C GLY A 134 4.06 2.63 0.75
N TRP A 135 4.33 2.50 2.04
CA TRP A 135 3.67 3.22 3.12
C TRP A 135 3.68 4.75 2.98
N GLU A 136 4.68 5.34 2.35
CA GLU A 136 4.75 6.79 2.15
C GLU A 136 3.58 7.27 1.27
N TYR A 137 3.27 6.53 0.20
CA TYR A 137 2.12 6.84 -0.64
C TYR A 137 0.79 6.65 0.10
N VAL A 138 0.69 5.59 0.90
CA VAL A 138 -0.48 5.35 1.76
C VAL A 138 -0.69 6.52 2.71
N ARG A 139 0.36 6.95 3.44
CA ARG A 139 0.32 8.08 4.37
C ARG A 139 -0.10 9.37 3.68
N ASP A 140 0.57 9.72 2.59
CA ASP A 140 0.36 11.00 1.91
C ASP A 140 -1.06 11.09 1.32
N THR A 141 -1.58 9.97 0.80
CA THR A 141 -2.96 9.89 0.31
C THR A 141 -3.96 9.90 1.46
N ALA A 142 -3.74 9.09 2.49
CA ALA A 142 -4.66 8.97 3.62
C ALA A 142 -4.85 10.30 4.36
N ARG A 143 -3.78 11.10 4.47
CA ARG A 143 -3.88 12.47 5.01
C ARG A 143 -4.87 13.32 4.22
N LEU A 144 -4.78 13.34 2.89
CA LEU A 144 -5.67 14.11 2.02
C LEU A 144 -7.11 13.61 2.05
N VAL A 145 -7.30 12.28 2.05
CA VAL A 145 -8.62 11.65 2.19
C VAL A 145 -9.29 12.07 3.49
N ARG A 146 -8.53 12.11 4.59
CA ARG A 146 -9.01 12.56 5.90
C ARG A 146 -9.34 14.06 5.92
N GLU A 147 -8.56 14.91 5.26
CA GLU A 147 -8.86 16.33 5.09
C GLU A 147 -10.22 16.55 4.37
N TYR A 148 -10.62 15.62 3.51
CA TYR A 148 -11.93 15.62 2.83
C TYR A 148 -13.07 15.01 3.68
N GLY A 149 -12.82 14.69 4.94
CA GLY A 149 -13.81 14.05 5.82
C GLY A 149 -14.23 12.67 5.35
N MET A 150 -13.29 11.92 4.76
CA MET A 150 -13.48 10.53 4.33
C MET A 150 -12.59 9.58 5.13
N GLU A 151 -12.87 8.30 5.03
CA GLU A 151 -12.24 7.24 5.83
C GLU A 151 -11.15 6.50 5.05
N ASN A 152 -10.14 6.02 5.78
CA ASN A 152 -9.04 5.23 5.25
C ASN A 152 -9.04 3.83 5.82
N VAL A 153 -8.99 2.85 4.95
CA VAL A 153 -8.99 1.42 5.29
C VAL A 153 -7.70 0.79 4.81
N LEU A 154 -7.10 -0.06 5.64
CA LEU A 154 -5.90 -0.80 5.31
C LEU A 154 -6.16 -2.31 5.37
N VAL A 155 -5.84 -3.02 4.29
CA VAL A 155 -5.81 -4.49 4.26
C VAL A 155 -4.38 -4.92 4.09
N THR A 156 -3.79 -5.52 5.13
CA THR A 156 -2.35 -5.77 5.25
C THR A 156 -2.05 -7.13 5.86
N ASN A 157 -0.85 -7.65 5.61
CA ASN A 157 -0.33 -8.82 6.31
C ASN A 157 0.29 -8.47 7.70
N GLY A 158 0.34 -7.20 8.06
CA GLY A 158 0.75 -6.73 9.39
C GLY A 158 2.24 -6.86 9.72
N THR A 159 3.11 -7.08 8.75
CA THR A 159 4.55 -7.34 9.00
C THR A 159 5.45 -6.11 8.86
N ALA A 160 4.89 -4.91 8.79
CA ALA A 160 5.67 -3.68 8.79
C ALA A 160 6.35 -3.41 10.14
N SER A 161 7.40 -2.61 10.13
CA SER A 161 8.06 -2.15 11.37
C SER A 161 7.16 -1.22 12.18
N LEU A 162 7.48 -1.08 13.47
CA LEU A 162 6.70 -0.23 14.37
C LEU A 162 6.75 1.25 13.91
N GLU A 163 7.89 1.70 13.44
CA GLU A 163 8.09 3.06 12.96
C GLU A 163 7.16 3.40 11.78
N VAL A 164 6.98 2.44 10.85
CA VAL A 164 6.03 2.59 9.74
C VAL A 164 4.59 2.66 10.24
N LEU A 165 4.25 1.84 11.22
CA LEU A 165 2.88 1.85 11.80
C LEU A 165 2.61 3.14 12.56
N GLU A 166 3.55 3.65 13.35
CA GLU A 166 3.40 4.91 14.09
C GLU A 166 3.16 6.11 13.16
N GLU A 167 3.80 6.13 11.98
CA GLU A 167 3.58 7.16 10.95
C GLU A 167 2.19 7.07 10.27
N LEU A 168 1.60 5.88 10.20
CA LEU A 168 0.36 5.63 9.46
C LEU A 168 -0.90 5.63 10.33
N LEU A 169 -0.83 5.05 11.53
CA LEU A 169 -2.00 4.86 12.39
C LEU A 169 -2.83 6.13 12.64
N PRO A 170 -2.24 7.34 12.74
CA PRO A 170 -3.02 8.58 12.89
C PRO A 170 -4.01 8.83 11.74
N TYR A 171 -3.82 8.22 10.58
CA TYR A 171 -4.62 8.46 9.38
C TYR A 171 -5.52 7.27 9.00
N ILE A 172 -5.41 6.13 9.67
CA ILE A 172 -6.16 4.90 9.35
C ILE A 172 -7.35 4.73 10.31
N ASP A 173 -8.54 4.55 9.75
CA ASP A 173 -9.78 4.43 10.51
C ASP A 173 -10.18 2.97 10.79
N ALA A 174 -9.82 2.05 9.88
CA ALA A 174 -10.01 0.61 10.08
C ALA A 174 -8.93 -0.21 9.38
N MET A 175 -8.62 -1.37 9.95
CA MET A 175 -7.59 -2.27 9.42
C MET A 175 -8.07 -3.72 9.48
N ASN A 176 -7.87 -4.46 8.38
CA ASN A 176 -7.90 -5.90 8.37
C ASN A 176 -6.48 -6.43 8.29
N ILE A 177 -6.07 -7.22 9.28
CA ILE A 177 -4.73 -7.85 9.32
C ILE A 177 -4.89 -9.33 8.96
N ASP A 178 -4.38 -9.69 7.79
CA ASP A 178 -4.42 -11.04 7.26
C ASP A 178 -3.27 -11.89 7.79
N LEU A 179 -3.56 -12.80 8.69
CA LEU A 179 -2.58 -13.76 9.18
C LEU A 179 -2.31 -14.85 8.13
N LYS A 180 -1.16 -14.80 7.46
CA LYS A 180 -0.85 -15.64 6.28
C LYS A 180 -0.21 -16.99 6.60
N GLY A 181 0.10 -17.28 7.86
CA GLY A 181 0.67 -18.57 8.29
C GLY A 181 0.74 -18.70 9.81
N PHE A 182 0.87 -19.95 10.28
CA PHE A 182 0.94 -20.35 11.68
C PHE A 182 2.09 -21.35 11.92
N ARG A 183 3.22 -21.15 11.29
CA ARG A 183 4.38 -22.02 11.53
C ARG A 183 5.31 -21.37 12.53
N GLU A 184 5.79 -22.19 13.47
CA GLU A 184 6.91 -21.87 14.35
C GLU A 184 8.23 -21.81 13.57
#